data_5d20ba0cb032a37008a1a088db7de8f8
#
_entry.id   5d20ba0cb032a37008a1a088db7de8f8
#
_cell.length_a   1.000
_cell.length_b   1.000
_cell.length_c   1.000
_cell.angle_alpha   90.00
_cell.angle_beta   90.00
_cell.angle_gamma   90.00
#
_symmetry.space_group_name_H-M   'P 1'
#
loop_
_entity.id
_entity.type
_entity.pdbx_description
1 polymer ?
#
loop_
_entity_poly.entity_id
_entity_poly.type
_entity_poly.pdbx_seq_one_letter_code
_entity_poly.pdbx_strand_id
1 'polypeptide(L)'
;MIIVADSGSTKTSWALLREAQEPLLFNTEGYNPYYVDAAYIQKSIIANFSHKIESDSVKHIYFYGAGCAGGKDQIVKDALMNVFPNASIVIESDLLAAAKSLLGDAEGFISILGTGTNTGIYEDGKIINQVNSLGFWLGDEGSGAYLGKKILAQFARRAMPIELMDAFEAEYGLTPSTVVPAFYDAELQNRYSAKFTVFLHHHIEHIFIRNLVKKAFIDFFENLVCLYPNYRSYSLNSIGSIGIIFAEQLKEVALTYGMRVGKINKSPIEGLITYHQQGF
;
A
#
# COMPACT_ATOMS: atom_id res chain seq x y z
N MET A 1 -14.36 22.01 8.65
CA MET A 1 -13.27 21.03 8.78
C MET A 1 -13.38 19.99 7.68
N ILE A 2 -12.25 19.60 7.11
CA ILE A 2 -12.15 18.51 6.13
C ILE A 2 -11.40 17.35 6.78
N ILE A 3 -11.84 16.13 6.51
CA ILE A 3 -11.12 14.89 6.87
C ILE A 3 -10.59 14.26 5.59
N VAL A 4 -9.31 13.87 5.61
CA VAL A 4 -8.68 13.08 4.57
C VAL A 4 -8.20 11.77 5.18
N ALA A 5 -8.48 10.64 4.54
CA ALA A 5 -8.09 9.32 5.00
C ALA A 5 -7.42 8.52 3.90
N ASP A 6 -6.33 7.84 4.25
CA ASP A 6 -5.68 6.80 3.44
C ASP A 6 -5.76 5.47 4.19
N SER A 7 -6.53 4.53 3.65
CA SER A 7 -6.84 3.25 4.29
C SER A 7 -6.32 2.06 3.51
N GLY A 8 -5.30 1.44 4.06
CA GLY A 8 -4.86 0.10 3.64
C GLY A 8 -5.61 -1.01 4.38
N SER A 9 -5.23 -2.25 4.10
CA SER A 9 -5.79 -3.40 4.80
C SER A 9 -5.37 -3.50 6.28
N THR A 10 -4.28 -2.83 6.68
CA THR A 10 -3.71 -2.96 8.04
C THR A 10 -3.94 -1.70 8.87
N LYS A 11 -3.87 -0.53 8.25
CA LYS A 11 -3.89 0.77 8.93
C LYS A 11 -4.63 1.77 8.07
N THR A 12 -5.34 2.70 8.71
CA THR A 12 -5.86 3.93 8.14
C THR A 12 -5.14 5.12 8.75
N SER A 13 -4.55 5.97 7.90
CA SER A 13 -3.98 7.26 8.30
C SER A 13 -5.00 8.35 8.07
N TRP A 14 -5.24 9.17 9.08
CA TRP A 14 -6.20 10.25 9.08
C TRP A 14 -5.52 11.60 9.21
N ALA A 15 -6.00 12.58 8.45
CA ALA A 15 -5.63 13.99 8.58
C ALA A 15 -6.91 14.82 8.75
N LEU A 16 -6.98 15.58 9.84
CA LEU A 16 -8.02 16.56 10.07
C LEU A 16 -7.49 17.95 9.69
N LEU A 17 -8.10 18.53 8.67
CA LEU A 17 -7.70 19.82 8.12
C LEU A 17 -8.65 20.91 8.59
N ARG A 18 -8.10 21.96 9.19
CA ARG A 18 -8.79 23.16 9.63
C ARG A 18 -8.12 24.38 9.01
N GLU A 19 -8.91 25.38 8.72
CA GLU A 19 -8.39 26.65 8.18
C GLU A 19 -7.37 27.26 9.15
N ALA A 20 -6.23 27.69 8.61
CA ALA A 20 -5.13 28.33 9.36
C ALA A 20 -4.58 27.54 10.55
N GLN A 21 -4.72 26.21 10.56
CA GLN A 21 -4.17 25.33 11.60
C GLN A 21 -3.34 24.20 10.99
N GLU A 22 -2.38 23.72 11.75
CA GLU A 22 -1.62 22.51 11.38
C GLU A 22 -2.56 21.28 11.34
N PRO A 23 -2.39 20.39 10.36
CA PRO A 23 -3.16 19.16 10.26
C PRO A 23 -2.99 18.28 11.49
N LEU A 24 -4.09 17.81 12.09
CA LEU A 24 -4.03 16.79 13.14
C LEU A 24 -3.97 15.40 12.51
N LEU A 25 -2.86 14.70 12.74
CA LEU A 25 -2.62 13.36 12.22
C LEU A 25 -2.81 12.29 13.29
N PHE A 26 -3.47 11.19 12.93
CA PHE A 26 -3.55 9.98 13.75
C PHE A 26 -3.85 8.76 12.90
N ASN A 27 -3.79 7.58 13.52
CA ASN A 27 -4.02 6.32 12.82
C ASN A 27 -5.08 5.49 13.54
N THR A 28 -5.76 4.67 12.75
CA THR A 28 -6.62 3.58 13.22
C THR A 28 -6.24 2.28 12.51
N GLU A 29 -6.94 1.20 12.80
CA GLU A 29 -6.89 -0.04 12.02
C GLU A 29 -7.33 0.19 10.56
N GLY A 30 -7.00 -0.74 9.67
CA GLY A 30 -7.36 -0.65 8.26
C GLY A 30 -8.83 -1.02 8.02
N TYR A 31 -9.49 -0.24 7.16
CA TYR A 31 -10.91 -0.41 6.81
C TYR A 31 -11.09 -0.91 5.38
N ASN A 32 -10.45 -2.03 5.07
CA ASN A 32 -10.66 -2.68 3.78
C ASN A 32 -12.00 -3.47 3.83
N PRO A 33 -13.00 -3.11 3.00
CA PRO A 33 -14.35 -3.68 3.05
C PRO A 33 -14.45 -5.14 2.59
N TYR A 34 -13.35 -5.75 2.16
CA TYR A 34 -13.27 -7.20 1.97
C TYR A 34 -13.09 -7.97 3.28
N TYR A 35 -12.65 -7.30 4.35
CA TYR A 35 -12.31 -7.95 5.63
C TYR A 35 -13.13 -7.44 6.81
N VAL A 36 -13.74 -6.24 6.70
CA VAL A 36 -14.51 -5.62 7.78
C VAL A 36 -15.84 -5.07 7.26
N ASP A 37 -16.87 -5.08 8.12
CA ASP A 37 -18.20 -4.56 7.81
C ASP A 37 -18.38 -3.10 8.29
N ALA A 38 -19.54 -2.51 7.94
CA ALA A 38 -19.85 -1.13 8.31
C ALA A 38 -19.97 -0.93 9.83
N ALA A 39 -20.48 -1.92 10.56
CA ALA A 39 -20.64 -1.83 12.01
C ALA A 39 -19.29 -1.80 12.73
N TYR A 40 -18.35 -2.64 12.28
CA TYR A 40 -16.97 -2.61 12.78
C TYR A 40 -16.30 -1.26 12.53
N ILE A 41 -16.40 -0.74 11.30
CA ILE A 41 -15.81 0.55 10.91
C ILE A 41 -16.41 1.67 11.76
N GLN A 42 -17.75 1.73 11.88
CA GLN A 42 -18.45 2.73 12.67
C GLN A 42 -18.00 2.71 14.14
N LYS A 43 -17.95 1.54 14.77
CA LYS A 43 -17.52 1.38 16.16
C LYS A 43 -16.09 1.88 16.36
N SER A 44 -15.19 1.53 15.45
CA SER A 44 -13.81 1.96 15.50
C SER A 44 -13.66 3.47 15.34
N ILE A 45 -14.38 4.07 14.38
CA ILE A 45 -14.35 5.53 14.17
C ILE A 45 -14.86 6.24 15.44
N ILE A 46 -15.99 5.84 16.01
CA ILE A 46 -16.52 6.45 17.22
C ILE A 46 -15.48 6.40 18.35
N ALA A 47 -14.85 5.25 18.58
CA ALA A 47 -13.86 5.08 19.65
C ALA A 47 -12.62 5.98 19.45
N ASN A 48 -12.19 6.19 18.21
CA ASN A 48 -10.98 6.94 17.90
C ASN A 48 -11.19 8.45 17.69
N PHE A 49 -12.41 8.88 17.34
CA PHE A 49 -12.72 10.26 16.98
C PHE A 49 -13.43 11.04 18.11
N SER A 50 -14.18 10.39 19.00
CA SER A 50 -15.05 11.03 20.01
C SER A 50 -14.36 12.07 20.90
N HIS A 51 -13.04 11.96 21.09
CA HIS A 51 -12.25 12.90 21.88
C HIS A 51 -11.47 13.92 21.05
N LYS A 52 -11.54 13.87 19.71
CA LYS A 52 -10.74 14.68 18.82
C LYS A 52 -11.54 15.74 18.09
N ILE A 53 -12.80 15.43 17.77
CA ILE A 53 -13.66 16.31 16.97
C ILE A 53 -15.13 16.14 17.31
N GLU A 54 -15.88 17.21 17.13
CA GLU A 54 -17.34 17.17 17.09
C GLU A 54 -17.79 16.79 15.67
N SER A 55 -18.56 15.71 15.53
CA SER A 55 -19.00 15.16 14.24
C SER A 55 -19.72 16.20 13.37
N ASP A 56 -20.50 17.09 13.97
CA ASP A 56 -21.26 18.13 13.27
C ASP A 56 -20.38 19.21 12.65
N SER A 57 -19.13 19.35 13.08
CA SER A 57 -18.17 20.29 12.55
C SER A 57 -17.51 19.83 11.23
N VAL A 58 -17.67 18.55 10.87
CA VAL A 58 -17.09 17.97 9.65
C VAL A 58 -17.97 18.30 8.45
N LYS A 59 -17.39 18.95 7.43
CA LYS A 59 -18.10 19.32 6.21
C LYS A 59 -17.83 18.37 5.05
N HIS A 60 -16.57 17.89 4.94
CA HIS A 60 -16.15 17.02 3.85
C HIS A 60 -15.27 15.88 4.39
N ILE A 61 -15.46 14.69 3.84
CA ILE A 61 -14.61 13.53 4.07
C ILE A 61 -14.16 12.98 2.72
N TYR A 62 -12.86 12.94 2.51
CA TYR A 62 -12.22 12.28 1.38
C TYR A 62 -11.54 11.02 1.89
N PHE A 63 -12.16 9.88 1.64
CA PHE A 63 -11.66 8.58 2.07
C PHE A 63 -11.12 7.82 0.86
N TYR A 64 -9.86 7.45 0.93
CA TYR A 64 -9.17 6.66 -0.07
C TYR A 64 -8.86 5.29 0.51
N GLY A 65 -9.37 4.22 -0.10
CA GLY A 65 -9.26 2.91 0.52
C GLY A 65 -8.93 1.77 -0.43
N ALA A 66 -8.02 0.90 0.03
CA ALA A 66 -7.83 -0.40 -0.59
C ALA A 66 -9.13 -1.21 -0.54
N GLY A 67 -9.50 -1.79 -1.68
CA GLY A 67 -10.75 -2.56 -1.80
C GLY A 67 -12.03 -1.72 -1.95
N CYS A 68 -11.94 -0.38 -1.97
CA CYS A 68 -13.08 0.51 -2.19
C CYS A 68 -13.40 0.64 -3.69
N ALA A 69 -13.78 -0.47 -4.31
CA ALA A 69 -14.19 -0.55 -5.71
C ALA A 69 -15.30 -1.60 -5.88
N GLY A 70 -15.99 -1.60 -7.04
CA GLY A 70 -17.00 -2.61 -7.37
C GLY A 70 -18.19 -2.68 -6.42
N GLY A 71 -18.61 -1.52 -5.85
CA GLY A 71 -19.76 -1.42 -4.93
C GLY A 71 -19.41 -1.68 -3.46
N LYS A 72 -18.17 -2.04 -3.12
CA LYS A 72 -17.70 -2.22 -1.74
C LYS A 72 -17.46 -0.90 -1.00
N ASP A 73 -17.26 0.18 -1.74
CA ASP A 73 -17.17 1.56 -1.24
C ASP A 73 -18.38 1.95 -0.39
N GLN A 74 -19.58 1.41 -0.70
CA GLN A 74 -20.81 1.69 0.03
C GLN A 74 -20.71 1.28 1.50
N ILE A 75 -20.01 0.19 1.84
CA ILE A 75 -19.79 -0.27 3.23
C ILE A 75 -19.08 0.80 4.06
N VAL A 76 -18.05 1.39 3.50
CA VAL A 76 -17.28 2.47 4.17
C VAL A 76 -18.12 3.75 4.23
N LYS A 77 -18.83 4.06 3.15
CA LYS A 77 -19.68 5.25 3.07
C LYS A 77 -20.78 5.23 4.12
N ASP A 78 -21.48 4.10 4.27
CA ASP A 78 -22.54 3.94 5.27
C ASP A 78 -22.01 4.10 6.68
N ALA A 79 -20.86 3.52 7.00
CA ALA A 79 -20.22 3.67 8.30
C ALA A 79 -19.87 5.14 8.61
N LEU A 80 -19.30 5.86 7.63
CA LEU A 80 -18.94 7.27 7.76
C LEU A 80 -20.18 8.16 7.88
N MET A 81 -21.23 7.92 7.09
CA MET A 81 -22.50 8.69 7.16
C MET A 81 -23.18 8.55 8.52
N ASN A 82 -23.11 7.37 9.14
CA ASN A 82 -23.68 7.16 10.48
C ASN A 82 -22.94 7.94 11.58
N VAL A 83 -21.66 8.24 11.39
CA VAL A 83 -20.85 9.01 12.37
C VAL A 83 -20.84 10.49 12.05
N PHE A 84 -20.87 10.87 10.78
CA PHE A 84 -20.75 12.24 10.28
C PHE A 84 -21.93 12.59 9.36
N PRO A 85 -23.17 12.71 9.93
CA PRO A 85 -24.40 12.83 9.14
C PRO A 85 -24.48 14.11 8.30
N ASN A 86 -23.71 15.16 8.65
CA ASN A 86 -23.71 16.44 7.98
C ASN A 86 -22.57 16.59 6.95
N ALA A 87 -21.71 15.56 6.82
CA ALA A 87 -20.56 15.62 5.93
C ALA A 87 -20.88 15.15 4.50
N SER A 88 -20.33 15.85 3.51
CA SER A 88 -20.23 15.32 2.15
C SER A 88 -19.09 14.29 2.11
N ILE A 89 -19.39 13.03 1.72
CA ILE A 89 -18.46 11.92 1.77
C ILE A 89 -18.14 11.43 0.36
N VAL A 90 -16.86 11.45 0.03
CA VAL A 90 -16.28 10.93 -1.22
C VAL A 90 -15.41 9.74 -0.87
N ILE A 91 -15.71 8.58 -1.47
CA ILE A 91 -14.91 7.36 -1.34
C ILE A 91 -14.23 7.07 -2.67
N GLU A 92 -12.91 6.88 -2.63
CA GLU A 92 -12.08 6.64 -3.81
C GLU A 92 -11.10 5.49 -3.55
N SER A 93 -10.43 5.01 -4.61
CA SER A 93 -9.44 3.96 -4.50
C SER A 93 -8.11 4.45 -3.89
N ASP A 94 -7.36 3.53 -3.30
CA ASP A 94 -5.98 3.74 -2.83
C ASP A 94 -5.02 4.17 -3.96
N LEU A 95 -5.26 3.67 -5.17
CA LEU A 95 -4.47 4.03 -6.34
C LEU A 95 -4.68 5.50 -6.73
N LEU A 96 -5.90 6.01 -6.61
CA LEU A 96 -6.18 7.42 -6.85
C LEU A 96 -5.57 8.32 -5.76
N ALA A 97 -5.52 7.84 -4.50
CA ALA A 97 -4.76 8.50 -3.45
C ALA A 97 -3.28 8.64 -3.80
N ALA A 98 -2.66 7.54 -4.26
CA ALA A 98 -1.27 7.54 -4.67
C ALA A 98 -1.03 8.55 -5.81
N ALA A 99 -1.93 8.59 -6.80
CA ALA A 99 -1.85 9.51 -7.93
C ALA A 99 -1.90 10.98 -7.48
N LYS A 100 -2.96 11.37 -6.77
CA LYS A 100 -3.13 12.73 -6.26
C LYS A 100 -1.99 13.17 -5.35
N SER A 101 -1.51 12.26 -4.49
CA SER A 101 -0.40 12.54 -3.58
C SER A 101 0.92 12.80 -4.30
N LEU A 102 1.24 12.02 -5.34
CA LEU A 102 2.54 12.09 -6.01
C LEU A 102 2.55 13.09 -7.17
N LEU A 103 1.45 13.19 -7.91
CA LEU A 103 1.37 13.94 -9.14
C LEU A 103 0.52 15.22 -9.04
N GLY A 104 -0.41 15.29 -8.07
CA GLY A 104 -1.37 16.38 -8.03
C GLY A 104 -2.25 16.36 -9.29
N ASP A 105 -2.17 17.40 -10.11
CA ASP A 105 -2.89 17.52 -11.38
C ASP A 105 -2.07 17.04 -12.60
N ALA A 106 -0.80 16.62 -12.39
CA ALA A 106 0.03 16.13 -13.48
C ALA A 106 -0.28 14.66 -13.80
N GLU A 107 -0.16 14.31 -15.08
CA GLU A 107 -0.37 12.95 -15.58
C GLU A 107 0.84 12.04 -15.34
N GLY A 108 0.62 10.72 -15.26
CA GLY A 108 1.72 9.80 -15.15
C GLY A 108 1.38 8.37 -14.75
N PHE A 109 2.41 7.55 -14.71
CA PHE A 109 2.35 6.20 -14.18
C PHE A 109 2.47 6.23 -12.65
N ILE A 110 1.62 5.44 -12.01
CA ILE A 110 1.57 5.28 -10.55
C ILE A 110 1.64 3.81 -10.18
N SER A 111 2.36 3.51 -9.10
CA SER A 111 2.34 2.21 -8.45
C SER A 111 2.17 2.31 -6.94
N ILE A 112 1.57 1.29 -6.37
CA ILE A 112 1.58 0.99 -4.93
C ILE A 112 2.42 -0.27 -4.74
N LEU A 113 3.44 -0.19 -3.91
CA LEU A 113 4.28 -1.32 -3.49
C LEU A 113 4.27 -1.40 -1.96
N GLY A 114 3.23 -2.05 -1.45
CA GLY A 114 2.97 -2.27 -0.02
C GLY A 114 2.90 -3.75 0.31
N THR A 115 1.91 -4.18 1.11
CA THR A 115 1.61 -5.61 1.34
C THR A 115 1.25 -6.31 0.03
N GLY A 116 0.45 -5.67 -0.82
CA GLY A 116 0.16 -6.05 -2.22
C GLY A 116 0.72 -5.02 -3.20
N THR A 117 0.40 -5.22 -4.48
CA THR A 117 0.78 -4.34 -5.59
C THR A 117 -0.45 -3.76 -6.28
N ASN A 118 -0.36 -2.51 -6.72
CA ASN A 118 -1.34 -1.90 -7.62
C ASN A 118 -0.62 -0.94 -8.58
N THR A 119 -1.12 -0.81 -9.82
CA THR A 119 -0.52 0.09 -10.83
C THR A 119 -1.59 0.74 -11.69
N GLY A 120 -1.30 1.91 -12.26
CA GLY A 120 -2.21 2.58 -13.20
C GLY A 120 -1.59 3.78 -13.90
N ILE A 121 -2.27 4.23 -14.94
CA ILE A 121 -2.03 5.53 -15.58
C ILE A 121 -3.08 6.51 -15.08
N TYR A 122 -2.60 7.63 -14.58
CA TYR A 122 -3.41 8.74 -14.09
C TYR A 122 -3.39 9.87 -15.10
N GLU A 123 -4.58 10.36 -15.48
CA GLU A 123 -4.79 11.44 -16.42
C GLU A 123 -6.13 12.14 -16.09
N ASP A 124 -6.19 13.46 -16.19
CA ASP A 124 -7.40 14.27 -15.96
C ASP A 124 -8.13 13.91 -14.64
N GLY A 125 -7.36 13.71 -13.57
CA GLY A 125 -7.92 13.44 -12.23
C GLY A 125 -8.44 12.01 -12.04
N LYS A 126 -8.19 11.07 -12.97
CA LYS A 126 -8.73 9.71 -12.99
C LYS A 126 -7.66 8.67 -13.30
N ILE A 127 -7.90 7.45 -12.87
CA ILE A 127 -7.15 6.29 -13.37
C ILE A 127 -7.80 5.83 -14.67
N ILE A 128 -7.10 6.06 -15.80
CA ILE A 128 -7.62 5.76 -17.14
C ILE A 128 -7.22 4.38 -17.67
N ASN A 129 -6.17 3.81 -17.11
CA ASN A 129 -5.69 2.46 -17.46
C ASN A 129 -5.12 1.78 -16.22
N GLN A 130 -5.45 0.51 -16.03
CA GLN A 130 -5.00 -0.30 -14.91
C GLN A 130 -4.74 -1.73 -15.35
N VAL A 131 -3.53 -2.23 -15.11
CA VAL A 131 -3.21 -3.66 -15.24
C VAL A 131 -3.56 -4.34 -13.92
N ASN A 132 -4.35 -5.41 -13.98
CA ASN A 132 -4.77 -6.15 -12.80
C ASN A 132 -3.58 -6.85 -12.13
N SER A 133 -3.34 -6.55 -10.86
CA SER A 133 -2.27 -7.16 -10.07
C SER A 133 -2.54 -8.62 -9.67
N LEU A 134 -3.74 -9.14 -9.93
CA LEU A 134 -4.20 -10.50 -9.65
C LEU A 134 -4.16 -10.91 -8.16
N GLY A 135 -3.77 -9.99 -7.28
CA GLY A 135 -3.74 -10.19 -5.84
C GLY A 135 -2.72 -11.22 -5.35
N PHE A 136 -2.76 -11.52 -4.07
CA PHE A 136 -1.75 -12.31 -3.35
C PHE A 136 -1.48 -13.70 -3.94
N TRP A 137 -2.52 -14.41 -4.39
CA TRP A 137 -2.36 -15.79 -4.84
C TRP A 137 -1.77 -15.91 -6.24
N LEU A 138 -2.16 -15.05 -7.16
CA LEU A 138 -1.83 -15.16 -8.59
C LEU A 138 -0.83 -14.13 -9.07
N GLY A 139 -0.59 -13.07 -8.29
CA GLY A 139 0.24 -11.94 -8.70
C GLY A 139 0.86 -11.20 -7.53
N ASP A 140 0.59 -9.89 -7.44
CA ASP A 140 1.16 -8.94 -6.49
C ASP A 140 2.69 -8.84 -6.58
N GLU A 141 3.26 -9.01 -7.79
CA GLU A 141 4.70 -8.97 -8.02
C GLU A 141 5.32 -7.68 -7.47
N GLY A 142 6.48 -7.80 -6.87
CA GLY A 142 7.19 -6.68 -6.26
C GLY A 142 6.67 -6.25 -4.88
N SER A 143 5.54 -6.79 -4.41
CA SER A 143 4.98 -6.48 -3.08
C SER A 143 5.72 -7.15 -1.94
N GLY A 144 5.40 -6.74 -0.71
CA GLY A 144 5.91 -7.37 0.50
C GLY A 144 5.46 -8.82 0.66
N ALA A 145 4.21 -9.12 0.30
CA ALA A 145 3.70 -10.48 0.34
C ALA A 145 4.37 -11.38 -0.70
N TYR A 146 4.64 -10.84 -1.89
CA TYR A 146 5.38 -11.55 -2.94
C TYR A 146 6.82 -11.85 -2.51
N LEU A 147 7.55 -10.85 -2.01
CA LEU A 147 8.90 -10.99 -1.48
C LEU A 147 8.95 -12.02 -0.33
N GLY A 148 7.98 -11.93 0.59
CA GLY A 148 7.86 -12.87 1.69
C GLY A 148 7.62 -14.31 1.24
N LYS A 149 6.74 -14.54 0.26
CA LYS A 149 6.56 -15.88 -0.35
C LYS A 149 7.87 -16.41 -0.95
N LYS A 150 8.63 -15.55 -1.63
CA LYS A 150 9.91 -15.94 -2.24
C LYS A 150 10.92 -16.37 -1.19
N ILE A 151 11.14 -15.58 -0.13
CA ILE A 151 12.13 -15.96 0.91
C ILE A 151 11.69 -17.20 1.70
N LEU A 152 10.40 -17.32 2.05
CA LEU A 152 9.87 -18.51 2.72
C LEU A 152 10.09 -19.78 1.88
N ALA A 153 9.88 -19.68 0.56
CA ALA A 153 10.11 -20.82 -0.34
C ALA A 153 11.59 -21.21 -0.42
N GLN A 154 12.51 -20.22 -0.43
CA GLN A 154 13.95 -20.49 -0.40
C GLN A 154 14.37 -21.15 0.93
N PHE A 155 13.84 -20.67 2.05
CA PHE A 155 14.10 -21.22 3.37
C PHE A 155 13.57 -22.67 3.50
N ALA A 156 12.31 -22.91 3.12
CA ALA A 156 11.69 -24.24 3.18
C ALA A 156 12.46 -25.29 2.35
N ARG A 157 13.00 -24.88 1.20
CA ARG A 157 13.79 -25.74 0.29
C ARG A 157 15.25 -25.88 0.68
N ARG A 158 15.70 -25.20 1.76
CA ARG A 158 17.13 -25.13 2.15
C ARG A 158 18.02 -24.61 1.02
N ALA A 159 17.52 -23.66 0.23
CA ALA A 159 18.17 -23.08 -0.93
C ALA A 159 18.81 -21.69 -0.65
N MET A 160 18.87 -21.30 0.62
CA MET A 160 19.59 -20.11 1.07
C MET A 160 21.03 -20.48 1.50
N PRO A 161 21.99 -19.54 1.47
CA PRO A 161 23.28 -19.68 2.14
C PRO A 161 23.09 -20.04 3.62
N ILE A 162 24.00 -20.86 4.17
CA ILE A 162 23.84 -21.42 5.52
C ILE A 162 23.75 -20.31 6.58
N GLU A 163 24.54 -19.26 6.48
CA GLU A 163 24.53 -18.12 7.39
C GLU A 163 23.19 -17.38 7.40
N LEU A 164 22.49 -17.32 6.26
CA LEU A 164 21.14 -16.76 6.18
C LEU A 164 20.08 -17.73 6.69
N MET A 165 20.28 -19.04 6.52
CA MET A 165 19.40 -20.06 7.09
C MET A 165 19.41 -19.98 8.63
N ASP A 166 20.61 -19.93 9.22
CA ASP A 166 20.80 -19.87 10.67
C ASP A 166 20.22 -18.55 11.24
N ALA A 167 20.48 -17.43 10.56
CA ALA A 167 19.92 -16.12 10.96
C ALA A 167 18.39 -16.10 10.89
N PHE A 168 17.79 -16.69 9.83
CA PHE A 168 16.34 -16.74 9.66
C PHE A 168 15.67 -17.62 10.73
N GLU A 169 16.26 -18.77 11.03
CA GLU A 169 15.79 -19.68 12.09
C GLU A 169 15.87 -19.00 13.46
N ALA A 170 16.97 -18.31 13.75
CA ALA A 170 17.17 -17.57 15.01
C ALA A 170 16.18 -16.41 15.19
N GLU A 171 15.89 -15.65 14.09
CA GLU A 171 15.00 -14.48 14.14
C GLU A 171 13.53 -14.87 14.29
N TYR A 172 13.09 -15.94 13.60
CA TYR A 172 11.66 -16.28 13.53
C TYR A 172 11.26 -17.54 14.29
N GLY A 173 12.20 -18.32 14.79
CA GLY A 173 11.93 -19.62 15.44
C GLY A 173 11.30 -20.66 14.49
N LEU A 174 11.45 -20.46 13.19
CA LEU A 174 10.92 -21.35 12.16
C LEU A 174 12.03 -22.29 11.66
N THR A 175 11.67 -23.53 11.41
CA THR A 175 12.54 -24.47 10.71
C THR A 175 12.02 -24.72 9.29
N PRO A 176 12.82 -25.27 8.35
CA PRO A 176 12.34 -25.60 7.02
C PRO A 176 11.12 -26.54 7.00
N SER A 177 10.92 -27.35 8.04
CA SER A 177 9.76 -28.24 8.19
C SER A 177 8.52 -27.57 8.77
N THR A 178 8.68 -26.51 9.56
CA THR A 178 7.56 -25.82 10.22
C THR A 178 7.05 -24.61 9.47
N VAL A 179 7.82 -24.05 8.52
CA VAL A 179 7.45 -22.83 7.81
C VAL A 179 6.17 -22.97 6.98
N VAL A 180 5.94 -24.13 6.35
CA VAL A 180 4.75 -24.38 5.54
C VAL A 180 3.50 -24.53 6.40
N PRO A 181 3.46 -25.35 7.46
CA PRO A 181 2.36 -25.33 8.42
C PRO A 181 2.06 -23.94 8.97
N ALA A 182 3.07 -23.21 9.46
CA ALA A 182 2.89 -21.86 10.00
C ALA A 182 2.32 -20.86 8.98
N PHE A 183 2.63 -21.02 7.70
CA PHE A 183 2.05 -20.22 6.62
C PHE A 183 0.55 -20.52 6.43
N TYR A 184 0.16 -21.81 6.42
CA TYR A 184 -1.25 -22.19 6.24
C TYR A 184 -2.12 -21.88 7.45
N ASP A 185 -1.56 -21.92 8.65
CA ASP A 185 -2.26 -21.59 9.90
C ASP A 185 -2.46 -20.08 10.09
N ALA A 186 -1.78 -19.25 9.30
CA ALA A 186 -1.91 -17.80 9.41
C ALA A 186 -3.29 -17.32 8.93
N GLU A 187 -3.97 -16.52 9.73
CA GLU A 187 -5.29 -15.95 9.41
C GLU A 187 -5.27 -15.11 8.12
N LEU A 188 -4.20 -14.32 7.91
CA LEU A 188 -3.99 -13.48 6.74
C LEU A 188 -2.62 -13.75 6.13
N GLN A 189 -2.55 -14.73 5.23
CA GLN A 189 -1.31 -15.21 4.62
C GLN A 189 -0.51 -14.11 3.89
N ASN A 190 -1.17 -13.12 3.31
CA ASN A 190 -0.51 -11.99 2.67
C ASN A 190 0.26 -11.13 3.69
N ARG A 191 -0.36 -10.80 4.83
CA ARG A 191 0.30 -10.06 5.93
C ARG A 191 1.39 -10.90 6.58
N TYR A 192 1.10 -12.18 6.80
CA TYR A 192 2.07 -13.13 7.33
C TYR A 192 3.33 -13.18 6.46
N SER A 193 3.15 -13.28 5.14
CA SER A 193 4.28 -13.27 4.20
C SER A 193 5.03 -11.93 4.25
N ALA A 194 4.32 -10.82 4.19
CA ALA A 194 4.94 -9.49 4.13
C ALA A 194 5.84 -9.18 5.34
N LYS A 195 5.60 -9.77 6.52
CA LYS A 195 6.45 -9.56 7.70
C LYS A 195 7.92 -9.95 7.49
N PHE A 196 8.18 -10.93 6.63
CA PHE A 196 9.53 -11.40 6.35
C PHE A 196 10.38 -10.45 5.49
N THR A 197 9.78 -9.38 4.98
CA THR A 197 10.53 -8.31 4.31
C THR A 197 11.48 -7.57 5.25
N VAL A 198 11.24 -7.62 6.55
CA VAL A 198 12.15 -7.07 7.57
C VAL A 198 13.50 -7.79 7.52
N PHE A 199 13.49 -9.12 7.44
CA PHE A 199 14.70 -9.91 7.25
C PHE A 199 15.44 -9.56 5.95
N LEU A 200 14.69 -9.41 4.84
CA LEU A 200 15.29 -9.00 3.57
C LEU A 200 15.98 -7.63 3.68
N HIS A 201 15.37 -6.69 4.40
CA HIS A 201 15.94 -5.36 4.62
C HIS A 201 17.21 -5.43 5.48
N HIS A 202 17.19 -6.16 6.58
CA HIS A 202 18.36 -6.30 7.47
C HIS A 202 19.56 -6.96 6.76
N HIS A 203 19.29 -7.85 5.80
CA HIS A 203 20.33 -8.58 5.06
C HIS A 203 20.49 -8.14 3.60
N ILE A 204 20.05 -6.92 3.25
CA ILE A 204 20.05 -6.43 1.85
C ILE A 204 21.46 -6.36 1.23
N GLU A 205 22.50 -6.22 2.06
CA GLU A 205 23.90 -6.22 1.59
C GLU A 205 24.37 -7.60 1.12
N HIS A 206 23.71 -8.68 1.58
CA HIS A 206 24.03 -10.02 1.11
C HIS A 206 23.56 -10.22 -0.33
N ILE A 207 24.45 -10.70 -1.21
CA ILE A 207 24.18 -10.82 -2.65
C ILE A 207 22.96 -11.71 -2.97
N PHE A 208 22.72 -12.76 -2.20
CA PHE A 208 21.54 -13.62 -2.36
C PHE A 208 20.24 -12.84 -2.13
N ILE A 209 20.16 -12.04 -1.07
CA ILE A 209 18.98 -11.23 -0.73
C ILE A 209 18.78 -10.13 -1.75
N ARG A 210 19.86 -9.41 -2.12
CA ARG A 210 19.81 -8.37 -3.15
C ARG A 210 19.26 -8.89 -4.47
N ASN A 211 19.73 -10.07 -4.90
CA ASN A 211 19.26 -10.71 -6.11
C ASN A 211 17.79 -11.16 -6.02
N LEU A 212 17.36 -11.68 -4.87
CA LEU A 212 15.96 -12.05 -4.63
C LEU A 212 15.04 -10.83 -4.75
N VAL A 213 15.41 -9.70 -4.13
CA VAL A 213 14.64 -8.45 -4.18
C VAL A 213 14.62 -7.89 -5.61
N LYS A 214 15.76 -7.82 -6.28
CA LYS A 214 15.84 -7.39 -7.70
C LYS A 214 14.96 -8.25 -8.61
N LYS A 215 15.00 -9.58 -8.43
CA LYS A 215 14.16 -10.48 -9.24
C LYS A 215 12.68 -10.23 -9.02
N ALA A 216 12.26 -9.94 -7.81
CA ALA A 216 10.87 -9.57 -7.53
C ALA A 216 10.44 -8.27 -8.23
N PHE A 217 11.32 -7.27 -8.32
CA PHE A 217 11.05 -6.06 -9.08
C PHE A 217 11.15 -6.27 -10.61
N ILE A 218 11.99 -7.17 -11.07
CA ILE A 218 11.97 -7.60 -12.48
C ILE A 218 10.61 -8.23 -12.81
N ASP A 219 10.12 -9.17 -11.95
CA ASP A 219 8.81 -9.78 -12.12
C ASP A 219 7.68 -8.72 -12.13
N PHE A 220 7.76 -7.68 -11.27
CA PHE A 220 6.86 -6.53 -11.28
C PHE A 220 6.89 -5.76 -12.60
N PHE A 221 8.07 -5.50 -13.14
CA PHE A 221 8.19 -4.82 -14.43
C PHE A 221 7.64 -5.66 -15.56
N GLU A 222 8.02 -6.93 -15.66
CA GLU A 222 7.63 -7.83 -16.75
C GLU A 222 6.13 -8.13 -16.77
N ASN A 223 5.51 -8.31 -15.59
CA ASN A 223 4.11 -8.73 -15.47
C ASN A 223 3.12 -7.56 -15.34
N LEU A 224 3.58 -6.36 -14.99
CA LEU A 224 2.72 -5.20 -14.79
C LEU A 224 3.17 -3.99 -15.60
N VAL A 225 4.35 -3.44 -15.32
CA VAL A 225 4.78 -2.15 -15.89
C VAL A 225 4.91 -2.19 -17.40
N CYS A 226 5.55 -3.23 -17.94
CA CYS A 226 5.78 -3.38 -19.38
C CYS A 226 4.50 -3.64 -20.20
N LEU A 227 3.38 -3.97 -19.53
CA LEU A 227 2.09 -4.14 -20.20
C LEU A 227 1.39 -2.81 -20.50
N TYR A 228 1.85 -1.71 -19.92
CA TYR A 228 1.33 -0.39 -20.28
C TYR A 228 1.92 0.09 -21.60
N PRO A 229 1.09 0.55 -22.55
CA PRO A 229 1.60 1.19 -23.76
C PRO A 229 2.51 2.36 -23.42
N ASN A 230 3.64 2.46 -24.10
CA ASN A 230 4.60 3.57 -23.94
C ASN A 230 5.10 3.79 -22.49
N TYR A 231 5.16 2.74 -21.65
CA TYR A 231 5.57 2.87 -20.25
C TYR A 231 6.90 3.64 -20.06
N ARG A 232 7.82 3.57 -21.03
CA ARG A 232 9.11 4.28 -21.01
C ARG A 232 8.98 5.81 -21.11
N SER A 233 7.84 6.32 -21.58
CA SER A 233 7.59 7.77 -21.61
C SER A 233 7.28 8.35 -20.23
N TYR A 234 6.82 7.52 -19.31
CA TYR A 234 6.50 7.91 -17.93
C TYR A 234 7.71 7.81 -17.01
N SER A 235 7.59 8.42 -15.84
CA SER A 235 8.47 8.17 -14.70
C SER A 235 7.81 7.18 -13.75
N LEU A 236 8.62 6.32 -13.11
CA LEU A 236 8.15 5.42 -12.05
C LEU A 236 7.85 6.25 -10.80
N ASN A 237 6.57 6.43 -10.48
CA ASN A 237 6.12 7.02 -9.22
C ASN A 237 5.52 5.91 -8.36
N SER A 238 5.91 5.83 -7.09
CA SER A 238 5.49 4.74 -6.21
C SER A 238 5.16 5.20 -4.80
N ILE A 239 4.10 4.64 -4.25
CA ILE A 239 3.74 4.74 -2.83
C ILE A 239 3.90 3.36 -2.19
N GLY A 240 4.33 3.33 -0.94
CA GLY A 240 4.32 2.13 -0.12
C GLY A 240 5.65 1.82 0.54
N SER A 241 5.57 1.02 1.61
CA SER A 241 6.73 0.67 2.42
C SER A 241 7.81 -0.11 1.66
N ILE A 242 7.40 -0.98 0.74
CA ILE A 242 8.34 -1.80 -0.03
C ILE A 242 9.09 -0.95 -1.05
N GLY A 243 8.38 -0.06 -1.75
CA GLY A 243 9.00 0.86 -2.71
C GLY A 243 10.09 1.73 -2.08
N ILE A 244 9.87 2.21 -0.84
CA ILE A 244 10.86 3.06 -0.15
C ILE A 244 11.98 2.25 0.52
N ILE A 245 11.66 1.11 1.15
CA ILE A 245 12.65 0.27 1.84
C ILE A 245 13.68 -0.29 0.87
N PHE A 246 13.24 -0.71 -0.33
CA PHE A 246 14.10 -1.25 -1.38
C PHE A 246 14.24 -0.30 -2.57
N ALA A 247 14.22 1.02 -2.29
CA ALA A 247 14.24 2.05 -3.33
C ALA A 247 15.43 1.94 -4.28
N GLU A 248 16.61 1.56 -3.77
CA GLU A 248 17.84 1.40 -4.58
C GLU A 248 17.65 0.30 -5.64
N GLN A 249 17.15 -0.89 -5.22
CA GLN A 249 16.93 -2.02 -6.11
C GLN A 249 15.81 -1.74 -7.11
N LEU A 250 14.74 -1.05 -6.65
CA LEU A 250 13.63 -0.65 -7.50
C LEU A 250 14.07 0.34 -8.59
N LYS A 251 14.87 1.37 -8.21
CA LYS A 251 15.44 2.35 -9.14
C LYS A 251 16.35 1.69 -10.18
N GLU A 252 17.23 0.79 -9.74
CA GLU A 252 18.15 0.08 -10.63
C GLU A 252 17.37 -0.73 -11.68
N VAL A 253 16.34 -1.45 -11.26
CA VAL A 253 15.48 -2.22 -12.19
C VAL A 253 14.74 -1.26 -13.12
N ALA A 254 14.15 -0.17 -12.64
CA ALA A 254 13.46 0.81 -13.47
C ALA A 254 14.35 1.36 -14.61
N LEU A 255 15.58 1.72 -14.26
CA LEU A 255 16.56 2.20 -15.24
C LEU A 255 16.94 1.12 -16.25
N THR A 256 17.06 -0.15 -15.83
CA THR A 256 17.33 -1.28 -16.74
C THR A 256 16.21 -1.46 -17.78
N TYR A 257 14.95 -1.21 -17.39
CA TYR A 257 13.81 -1.23 -18.30
C TYR A 257 13.60 0.07 -19.09
N GLY A 258 14.49 1.06 -18.91
CA GLY A 258 14.45 2.35 -19.62
C GLY A 258 13.39 3.32 -19.09
N MET A 259 12.93 3.13 -17.87
CA MET A 259 11.96 4.00 -17.22
C MET A 259 12.69 4.98 -16.28
N ARG A 260 12.36 6.27 -16.39
CA ARG A 260 12.90 7.29 -15.47
C ARG A 260 12.35 7.07 -14.06
N VAL A 261 13.14 7.42 -13.07
CA VAL A 261 12.69 7.38 -11.66
C VAL A 261 12.02 8.71 -11.30
N GLY A 262 10.81 8.62 -10.82
CA GLY A 262 10.03 9.73 -10.29
C GLY A 262 10.06 9.80 -8.76
N LYS A 263 8.90 10.05 -8.14
CA LYS A 263 8.75 10.14 -6.69
C LYS A 263 8.50 8.76 -6.08
N ILE A 264 9.18 8.45 -4.99
CA ILE A 264 8.96 7.22 -4.20
C ILE A 264 8.72 7.64 -2.75
N ASN A 265 7.50 7.47 -2.24
CA ASN A 265 7.10 7.89 -0.90
C ASN A 265 6.51 6.71 -0.11
N LYS A 266 6.59 6.80 1.22
CA LYS A 266 6.10 5.74 2.11
C LYS A 266 4.58 5.69 2.20
N SER A 267 3.91 6.84 2.21
CA SER A 267 2.47 6.99 2.43
C SER A 267 1.95 8.17 1.59
N PRO A 268 0.71 8.13 1.12
CA PRO A 268 0.13 9.22 0.36
C PRO A 268 -0.38 10.37 1.24
N ILE A 269 -0.50 10.21 2.56
CA ILE A 269 -1.25 11.14 3.42
C ILE A 269 -0.73 12.59 3.35
N GLU A 270 0.59 12.81 3.33
CA GLU A 270 1.17 14.16 3.27
C GLU A 270 0.86 14.86 1.95
N GLY A 271 0.99 14.14 0.83
CA GLY A 271 0.64 14.67 -0.49
C GLY A 271 -0.86 14.90 -0.63
N LEU A 272 -1.70 14.05 -0.05
CA LEU A 272 -3.15 14.24 -0.01
C LEU A 272 -3.55 15.47 0.81
N ILE A 273 -2.87 15.74 1.93
CA ILE A 273 -3.06 16.98 2.70
C ILE A 273 -2.81 18.18 1.81
N THR A 274 -1.65 18.22 1.15
CA THR A 274 -1.29 19.29 0.22
C THR A 274 -2.31 19.45 -0.91
N TYR A 275 -2.77 18.33 -1.50
CA TYR A 275 -3.76 18.33 -2.56
C TYR A 275 -5.10 18.93 -2.12
N HIS A 276 -5.60 18.54 -0.94
CA HIS A 276 -6.89 18.99 -0.44
C HIS A 276 -6.86 20.37 0.21
N GLN A 277 -5.70 20.87 0.65
CA GLN A 277 -5.54 22.24 1.17
C GLN A 277 -5.61 23.30 0.07
N GLN A 278 -5.38 22.97 -1.18
CA GLN A 278 -5.52 23.90 -2.31
C GLN A 278 -6.99 24.33 -2.56
N GLY A 279 -7.95 23.67 -1.95
CA GLY A 279 -9.38 23.95 -2.05
C GLY A 279 -9.98 24.75 -0.89
N PHE A 280 -9.14 25.28 0.05
CA PHE A 280 -9.55 26.18 1.13
C PHE A 280 -9.58 27.64 0.67
#